data_4606499a8cbe6ff793d17a9d4f9f4191
#
_entry.id   4606499a8cbe6ff793d17a9d4f9f4191
#
_cell.length_a   1.000
_cell.length_b   1.000
_cell.length_c   1.000
_cell.angle_alpha   90.00
_cell.angle_beta   90.00
_cell.angle_gamma   90.00
#
_symmetry.space_group_name_H-M   'P 1'
#
loop_
_entity.id
_entity.type
_entity.pdbx_description
1 polymer ?
#
loop_
_entity_poly.entity_id
_entity_poly.type
_entity_poly.pdbx_seq_one_letter_code
_entity_poly.pdbx_strand_id
1 'polypeptide(L)'
;MKIKTALILCAGYGKRLNPITLTTPKPLLKINEITLLENCINLIHSLGINKILINTFYLSEKIEQFLKDKKFNLEIKIINDGSNILDTGGGILNLINSSNETDFITFNPDTVWNENYKKYIKDMEKFYFLNKAKNILLLANEKLSFDKNLKGDFNLKKNIIKIWQQVDLSHIISDRL
;
A
#
# COMPACT_ATOMS: atom_id res chain seq x y z
N MET A 1 -2.49 -10.29 14.25
CA MET A 1 -1.15 -10.13 13.67
C MET A 1 -0.19 -9.52 14.69
N LYS A 2 1.12 -9.69 14.52
CA LYS A 2 2.16 -9.02 15.33
C LYS A 2 2.38 -7.59 14.86
N ILE A 3 2.36 -7.37 13.53
CA ILE A 3 2.42 -6.03 12.94
C ILE A 3 1.16 -5.26 13.36
N LYS A 4 1.37 -4.08 13.92
CA LYS A 4 0.30 -3.23 14.50
C LYS A 4 -0.11 -2.08 13.60
N THR A 5 0.76 -1.69 12.67
CA THR A 5 0.58 -0.51 11.85
C THR A 5 0.63 -0.88 10.37
N ALA A 6 -0.40 -0.46 9.63
CA ALA A 6 -0.45 -0.55 8.18
C ALA A 6 -0.19 0.82 7.53
N LEU A 7 0.44 0.80 6.36
CA LEU A 7 0.68 1.97 5.52
C LEU A 7 -0.19 1.85 4.27
N ILE A 8 -0.89 2.92 3.87
CA ILE A 8 -1.67 2.98 2.64
C ILE A 8 -1.17 4.15 1.78
N LEU A 9 -0.87 3.87 0.52
CA LEU A 9 -0.31 4.85 -0.41
C LEU A 9 -1.43 5.50 -1.25
N CYS A 10 -1.81 6.73 -0.91
CA CYS A 10 -2.92 7.46 -1.53
C CYS A 10 -2.52 8.77 -2.25
N ALA A 11 -1.22 9.05 -2.40
CA ALA A 11 -0.74 10.33 -2.94
C ALA A 11 -0.82 10.47 -4.48
N GLY A 12 -1.02 9.38 -5.20
CA GLY A 12 -0.89 9.32 -6.66
C GLY A 12 -1.95 10.10 -7.44
N TYR A 13 -1.55 10.70 -8.58
CA TYR A 13 -2.46 11.44 -9.49
C TYR A 13 -3.51 10.56 -10.19
N GLY A 14 -3.24 9.29 -10.38
CA GLY A 14 -4.14 8.39 -11.12
C GLY A 14 -4.31 8.71 -12.61
N LYS A 15 -3.37 9.40 -13.25
CA LYS A 15 -3.46 9.97 -14.62
C LYS A 15 -3.98 9.02 -15.69
N ARG A 16 -3.74 7.71 -15.56
CA ARG A 16 -4.24 6.69 -16.52
C ARG A 16 -5.76 6.56 -16.54
N LEU A 17 -6.44 7.05 -15.51
CA LEU A 17 -7.89 7.00 -15.37
C LEU A 17 -8.57 8.36 -15.66
N ASN A 18 -7.84 9.33 -16.25
CA ASN A 18 -8.46 10.57 -16.67
C ASN A 18 -9.56 10.32 -17.72
N PRO A 19 -10.66 11.10 -17.71
CA PRO A 19 -10.89 12.31 -16.91
C PRO A 19 -11.45 12.09 -15.48
N ILE A 20 -11.77 10.86 -15.08
CA ILE A 20 -12.41 10.55 -13.79
C ILE A 20 -11.57 11.08 -12.63
N THR A 21 -10.26 10.86 -12.69
CA THR A 21 -9.33 11.25 -11.62
C THR A 21 -8.97 12.72 -11.59
N LEU A 22 -9.50 13.55 -12.51
CA LEU A 22 -9.39 15.00 -12.40
C LEU A 22 -10.21 15.55 -11.22
N THR A 23 -11.27 14.86 -10.86
CA THR A 23 -12.19 15.31 -9.79
C THR A 23 -12.29 14.33 -8.62
N THR A 24 -11.96 13.06 -8.82
CA THR A 24 -12.07 12.01 -7.78
C THR A 24 -10.73 11.30 -7.63
N PRO A 25 -10.05 11.37 -6.48
CA PRO A 25 -8.78 10.67 -6.30
C PRO A 25 -8.99 9.17 -6.45
N LYS A 26 -8.04 8.48 -7.10
CA LYS A 26 -8.13 7.04 -7.42
C LYS A 26 -8.58 6.17 -6.23
N PRO A 27 -8.08 6.38 -4.99
CA PRO A 27 -8.52 5.59 -3.84
C PRO A 27 -10.02 5.70 -3.50
N LEU A 28 -10.68 6.77 -3.96
CA LEU A 28 -12.12 6.98 -3.73
C LEU A 28 -13.01 6.51 -4.89
N LEU A 29 -12.43 5.92 -5.93
CA LEU A 29 -13.23 5.26 -6.95
C LEU A 29 -13.94 4.04 -6.35
N LYS A 30 -15.18 3.81 -6.78
CA LYS A 30 -16.03 2.74 -6.26
C LYS A 30 -16.01 1.51 -7.15
N ILE A 31 -16.05 0.36 -6.50
CA ILE A 31 -16.38 -0.94 -7.11
C ILE A 31 -17.48 -1.54 -6.24
N ASN A 32 -18.63 -1.85 -6.84
CA ASN A 32 -19.80 -2.38 -6.12
C ASN A 32 -20.17 -1.52 -4.88
N GLU A 33 -20.32 -0.20 -5.09
CA GLU A 33 -20.70 0.79 -4.08
C GLU A 33 -19.68 1.06 -2.96
N ILE A 34 -18.58 0.32 -2.89
CA ILE A 34 -17.52 0.48 -1.90
C ILE A 34 -16.31 1.14 -2.55
N THR A 35 -15.72 2.15 -1.91
CA THR A 35 -14.49 2.76 -2.44
C THR A 35 -13.31 1.80 -2.29
N LEU A 36 -12.31 1.94 -3.17
CA LEU A 36 -11.07 1.15 -3.10
C LEU A 36 -10.38 1.32 -1.74
N LEU A 37 -10.35 2.56 -1.22
CA LEU A 37 -9.79 2.85 0.10
C LEU A 37 -10.57 2.18 1.23
N GLU A 38 -11.90 2.23 1.19
CA GLU A 38 -12.76 1.55 2.18
C GLU A 38 -12.56 0.03 2.15
N ASN A 39 -12.48 -0.56 0.96
CA ASN A 39 -12.20 -1.99 0.80
C ASN A 39 -10.85 -2.36 1.43
N CYS A 40 -9.82 -1.56 1.19
CA CYS A 40 -8.49 -1.76 1.77
C CYS A 40 -8.50 -1.65 3.30
N ILE A 41 -9.14 -0.60 3.86
CA ILE A 41 -9.26 -0.39 5.31
C ILE A 41 -10.01 -1.55 5.97
N ASN A 42 -11.09 -2.03 5.36
CA ASN A 42 -11.87 -3.16 5.88
C ASN A 42 -11.04 -4.45 5.94
N LEU A 43 -10.23 -4.73 4.91
CA LEU A 43 -9.30 -5.86 4.95
C LEU A 43 -8.30 -5.71 6.11
N ILE A 44 -7.64 -4.54 6.23
CA ILE A 44 -6.66 -4.26 7.28
C ILE A 44 -7.27 -4.47 8.67
N HIS A 45 -8.46 -3.91 8.91
CA HIS A 45 -9.20 -4.10 10.17
C HIS A 45 -9.46 -5.57 10.44
N SER A 46 -9.88 -6.32 9.43
CA SER A 46 -10.18 -7.75 9.54
C SER A 46 -8.95 -8.63 9.84
N LEU A 47 -7.74 -8.11 9.61
CA LEU A 47 -6.47 -8.73 10.00
C LEU A 47 -6.13 -8.49 11.48
N GLY A 48 -6.88 -7.62 12.18
CA GLY A 48 -6.62 -7.20 13.56
C GLY A 48 -5.58 -6.09 13.69
N ILE A 49 -5.35 -5.34 12.62
CA ILE A 49 -4.51 -4.15 12.62
C ILE A 49 -5.42 -2.94 12.91
N ASN A 50 -5.10 -2.17 13.94
CA ASN A 50 -5.95 -1.07 14.42
C ASN A 50 -5.37 0.32 14.16
N LYS A 51 -4.15 0.40 13.61
CA LYS A 51 -3.50 1.65 13.26
C LYS A 51 -3.12 1.70 11.80
N ILE A 52 -3.49 2.79 11.14
CA ILE A 52 -3.24 3.01 9.71
C ILE A 52 -2.61 4.39 9.52
N LEU A 53 -1.52 4.44 8.77
CA LEU A 53 -0.93 5.68 8.27
C LEU A 53 -1.23 5.78 6.78
N ILE A 54 -1.76 6.91 6.34
CA ILE A 54 -2.14 7.14 4.94
C ILE A 54 -1.38 8.35 4.43
N ASN A 55 -0.57 8.21 3.39
CA ASN A 55 -0.02 9.38 2.74
C ASN A 55 -0.98 9.97 1.72
N THR A 56 -0.98 11.29 1.61
CA THR A 56 -1.82 12.03 0.67
C THR A 56 -1.02 13.13 -0.01
N PHE A 57 -1.44 13.50 -1.22
CA PHE A 57 -0.93 14.64 -1.95
C PHE A 57 -2.00 15.19 -2.89
N TYR A 58 -2.34 14.46 -3.94
CA TYR A 58 -3.32 14.88 -4.93
C TYR A 58 -4.75 14.74 -4.40
N LEU A 59 -5.54 15.83 -4.44
CA LEU A 59 -6.91 15.90 -3.92
C LEU A 59 -7.02 15.38 -2.47
N SER A 60 -6.03 15.73 -1.64
CA SER A 60 -5.93 15.25 -0.25
C SER A 60 -7.17 15.57 0.57
N GLU A 61 -7.76 16.76 0.37
CA GLU A 61 -8.97 17.21 1.05
C GLU A 61 -10.16 16.27 0.86
N LYS A 62 -10.27 15.62 -0.29
CA LYS A 62 -11.35 14.64 -0.56
C LYS A 62 -11.15 13.35 0.20
N ILE A 63 -9.90 12.89 0.34
CA ILE A 63 -9.56 11.70 1.14
C ILE A 63 -9.81 11.99 2.62
N GLU A 64 -9.38 13.16 3.11
CA GLU A 64 -9.62 13.58 4.49
C GLU A 64 -11.10 13.66 4.83
N GLN A 65 -11.90 14.29 3.94
CA GLN A 65 -13.34 14.39 4.13
C GLN A 65 -14.01 13.02 4.16
N PHE A 66 -13.64 12.13 3.23
CA PHE A 66 -14.14 10.76 3.19
C PHE A 66 -13.88 10.00 4.50
N LEU A 67 -12.66 10.10 5.02
CA LEU A 67 -12.27 9.41 6.27
C LEU A 67 -13.03 9.97 7.49
N LYS A 68 -13.28 11.28 7.54
CA LYS A 68 -14.10 11.93 8.57
C LYS A 68 -15.56 11.47 8.52
N ASP A 69 -16.13 11.37 7.33
CA ASP A 69 -17.55 11.03 7.15
C ASP A 69 -17.81 9.54 7.49
N LYS A 70 -16.91 8.65 7.11
CA LYS A 70 -17.04 7.20 7.33
C LYS A 70 -16.84 6.76 8.77
N LYS A 71 -16.06 7.50 9.57
CA LYS A 71 -15.81 7.22 11.02
C LYS A 71 -15.42 5.76 11.26
N PHE A 72 -14.33 5.32 10.66
CA PHE A 72 -13.78 3.99 10.90
C PHE A 72 -13.41 3.80 12.39
N ASN A 73 -13.70 2.63 12.95
CA ASN A 73 -13.30 2.28 14.32
C ASN A 73 -11.82 1.85 14.36
N LEU A 74 -10.92 2.75 13.94
CA LEU A 74 -9.48 2.55 13.77
C LEU A 74 -8.76 3.86 14.06
N GLU A 75 -7.51 3.77 14.52
CA GLU A 75 -6.61 4.93 14.55
C GLU A 75 -6.09 5.18 13.13
N ILE A 76 -6.58 6.24 12.48
CA ILE A 76 -6.12 6.63 11.15
C ILE A 76 -5.40 7.97 11.26
N LYS A 77 -4.12 8.00 10.84
CA LYS A 77 -3.34 9.24 10.75
C LYS A 77 -3.04 9.53 9.28
N ILE A 78 -3.37 10.72 8.83
CA ILE A 78 -3.09 11.22 7.49
C ILE A 78 -1.79 12.01 7.52
N ILE A 79 -0.89 11.73 6.58
CA ILE A 79 0.39 12.41 6.41
C ILE A 79 0.44 12.97 4.99
N ASN A 80 0.52 14.29 4.86
CA ASN A 80 0.69 14.93 3.56
C ASN A 80 2.16 14.81 3.11
N ASP A 81 2.38 14.53 1.83
CA ASP A 81 3.73 14.38 1.26
C ASP A 81 4.46 15.73 1.07
N GLY A 82 3.82 16.85 1.42
CA GLY A 82 4.43 18.18 1.35
C GLY A 82 4.19 18.90 0.03
N SER A 83 5.18 19.66 -0.45
CA SER A 83 5.06 20.48 -1.66
C SER A 83 5.23 19.71 -2.97
N ASN A 84 5.80 18.53 -2.94
CA ASN A 84 6.05 17.67 -4.10
C ASN A 84 5.57 16.26 -3.83
N ILE A 85 5.02 15.63 -4.89
CA ILE A 85 4.68 14.21 -4.80
C ILE A 85 5.96 13.39 -4.60
N LEU A 86 5.90 12.49 -3.64
CA LEU A 86 6.96 11.51 -3.41
C LEU A 86 6.67 10.25 -4.24
N ASP A 87 7.70 9.62 -4.77
CA ASP A 87 7.55 8.28 -5.36
C ASP A 87 7.18 7.26 -4.28
N THR A 88 6.83 6.03 -4.69
CA THR A 88 6.39 4.97 -3.78
C THR A 88 7.33 4.80 -2.58
N GLY A 89 8.65 4.75 -2.82
CA GLY A 89 9.65 4.63 -1.75
C GLY A 89 9.69 5.83 -0.82
N GLY A 90 9.63 7.04 -1.37
CA GLY A 90 9.59 8.29 -0.59
C GLY A 90 8.32 8.41 0.24
N GLY A 91 7.16 8.05 -0.31
CA GLY A 91 5.89 8.00 0.42
C GLY A 91 5.93 7.02 1.59
N ILE A 92 6.48 5.81 1.40
CA ILE A 92 6.66 4.83 2.48
C ILE A 92 7.58 5.40 3.56
N LEU A 93 8.72 6.00 3.18
CA LEU A 93 9.66 6.58 4.13
C LEU A 93 9.03 7.71 4.94
N ASN A 94 8.25 8.58 4.29
CA ASN A 94 7.52 9.66 4.96
C ASN A 94 6.55 9.12 6.02
N LEU A 95 5.80 8.04 5.69
CA LEU A 95 4.91 7.37 6.64
C LEU A 95 5.68 6.74 7.81
N ILE A 96 6.76 6.01 7.53
CA ILE A 96 7.59 5.37 8.57
C ILE A 96 8.17 6.41 9.53
N ASN A 97 8.69 7.53 9.02
CA ASN A 97 9.24 8.61 9.84
C ASN A 97 8.19 9.30 10.73
N SER A 98 6.90 9.12 10.42
CA SER A 98 5.78 9.64 11.22
C SER A 98 5.34 8.69 12.33
N SER A 99 6.06 7.58 12.54
CA SER A 99 5.76 6.54 13.53
C SER A 99 7.01 6.11 14.30
N ASN A 100 6.79 5.58 15.49
CA ASN A 100 7.84 4.95 16.31
C ASN A 100 7.89 3.42 16.17
N GLU A 101 7.04 2.85 15.32
CA GLU A 101 7.02 1.40 15.04
C GLU A 101 8.22 0.99 14.20
N THR A 102 8.61 -0.28 14.27
CA THR A 102 9.73 -0.86 13.52
C THR A 102 9.28 -1.74 12.36
N ASP A 103 8.09 -2.30 12.47
CA ASP A 103 7.56 -3.27 11.51
C ASP A 103 6.23 -2.76 10.94
N PHE A 104 6.15 -2.74 9.61
CA PHE A 104 5.00 -2.22 8.89
C PHE A 104 4.54 -3.19 7.81
N ILE A 105 3.28 -3.09 7.43
CA ILE A 105 2.77 -3.69 6.21
C ILE A 105 2.19 -2.60 5.31
N THR A 106 2.62 -2.58 4.04
CA THR A 106 2.17 -1.58 3.07
C THR A 106 1.10 -2.16 2.16
N PHE A 107 0.04 -1.40 1.94
CA PHE A 107 -1.05 -1.74 1.03
C PHE A 107 -1.18 -0.69 -0.07
N ASN A 108 -1.41 -1.16 -1.29
CA ASN A 108 -1.90 -0.33 -2.38
C ASN A 108 -3.43 -0.34 -2.34
N PRO A 109 -4.10 0.81 -2.19
CA PRO A 109 -5.55 0.86 -2.09
C PRO A 109 -6.26 0.50 -3.40
N ASP A 110 -5.58 0.56 -4.53
CA ASP A 110 -6.11 0.26 -5.86
C ASP A 110 -6.18 -1.25 -6.20
N THR A 111 -5.82 -2.09 -5.27
CA THR A 111 -6.07 -3.54 -5.34
C THR A 111 -7.49 -3.83 -4.82
N VAL A 112 -8.23 -4.66 -5.55
CA VAL A 112 -9.54 -5.15 -5.08
C VAL A 112 -9.30 -6.29 -4.09
N TRP A 113 -9.23 -5.92 -2.83
CA TRP A 113 -8.98 -6.85 -1.74
C TRP A 113 -10.21 -7.69 -1.41
N ASN A 114 -10.01 -8.97 -1.14
CA ASN A 114 -11.05 -9.89 -0.67
C ASN A 114 -10.53 -10.81 0.46
N GLU A 115 -11.42 -11.58 1.05
CA GLU A 115 -11.12 -12.45 2.21
C GLU A 115 -9.98 -13.46 1.97
N ASN A 116 -9.77 -13.90 0.73
CA ASN A 116 -8.72 -14.87 0.40
C ASN A 116 -7.31 -14.33 0.69
N TYR A 117 -7.13 -13.00 0.60
CA TYR A 117 -5.85 -12.37 0.90
C TYR A 117 -5.44 -12.48 2.36
N LYS A 118 -6.39 -12.63 3.29
CA LYS A 118 -6.10 -12.74 4.74
C LYS A 118 -5.12 -13.88 5.04
N LYS A 119 -5.32 -15.02 4.42
CA LYS A 119 -4.42 -16.17 4.61
C LYS A 119 -3.01 -15.84 4.14
N TYR A 120 -2.87 -15.36 2.92
CA TYR A 120 -1.56 -15.03 2.34
C TYR A 120 -0.82 -13.96 3.15
N ILE A 121 -1.52 -12.93 3.62
CA ILE A 121 -0.93 -11.86 4.43
C ILE A 121 -0.46 -12.40 5.79
N LYS A 122 -1.24 -13.27 6.45
CA LYS A 122 -0.83 -13.92 7.69
C LYS A 122 0.36 -14.85 7.50
N ASP A 123 0.40 -15.60 6.41
CA ASP A 123 1.52 -16.48 6.08
C ASP A 123 2.78 -15.65 5.78
N MET A 124 2.65 -14.50 5.09
CA MET A 124 3.71 -13.53 4.88
C MET A 124 4.29 -13.02 6.19
N GLU A 125 3.44 -12.55 7.12
CA GLU A 125 3.87 -12.07 8.43
C GLU A 125 4.60 -13.16 9.21
N LYS A 126 4.06 -14.38 9.23
CA LYS A 126 4.71 -15.53 9.88
C LYS A 126 6.09 -15.79 9.31
N PHE A 127 6.22 -15.80 7.97
CA PHE A 127 7.49 -15.98 7.29
C PHE A 127 8.48 -14.86 7.63
N TYR A 128 8.02 -13.60 7.65
CA TYR A 128 8.81 -12.42 7.99
C TYR A 128 9.52 -12.59 9.34
N PHE A 129 8.76 -12.88 10.38
CA PHE A 129 9.32 -13.02 11.73
C PHE A 129 10.14 -14.28 11.92
N LEU A 130 9.73 -15.43 11.35
CA LEU A 130 10.48 -16.69 11.48
C LEU A 130 11.85 -16.62 10.81
N ASN A 131 11.94 -15.98 9.66
CA ASN A 131 13.17 -15.92 8.87
C ASN A 131 13.96 -14.63 9.11
N LYS A 132 13.51 -13.74 10.00
CA LYS A 132 14.12 -12.42 10.21
C LYS A 132 14.34 -11.69 8.87
N ALA A 133 13.35 -11.77 7.99
CA ALA A 133 13.46 -11.19 6.66
C ALA A 133 13.46 -9.66 6.75
N LYS A 134 14.28 -8.99 5.93
CA LYS A 134 14.29 -7.52 5.89
C LYS A 134 13.03 -6.97 5.21
N ASN A 135 12.66 -7.56 4.08
CA ASN A 135 11.49 -7.17 3.29
C ASN A 135 10.84 -8.40 2.65
N ILE A 136 9.54 -8.37 2.50
CA ILE A 136 8.76 -9.40 1.81
C ILE A 136 7.77 -8.72 0.88
N LEU A 137 7.59 -9.26 -0.32
CA LEU A 137 6.57 -8.83 -1.28
C LEU A 137 5.59 -9.96 -1.55
N LEU A 138 4.30 -9.62 -1.58
CA LEU A 138 3.27 -10.50 -2.12
C LEU A 138 3.20 -10.28 -3.63
N LEU A 139 3.51 -11.30 -4.41
CA LEU A 139 3.52 -11.24 -5.87
C LEU A 139 2.34 -11.98 -6.45
N ALA A 140 1.75 -11.43 -7.51
CA ALA A 140 0.81 -12.13 -8.37
C ALA A 140 1.54 -12.76 -9.55
N ASN A 141 1.12 -13.97 -9.95
CA ASN A 141 1.66 -14.61 -11.15
C ASN A 141 1.13 -13.89 -12.40
N GLU A 142 2.01 -13.54 -13.35
CA GLU A 142 1.65 -12.87 -14.60
C GLU A 142 0.57 -13.60 -15.39
N LYS A 143 0.53 -14.94 -15.30
CA LYS A 143 -0.50 -15.77 -15.98
C LYS A 143 -1.92 -15.50 -15.50
N LEU A 144 -2.08 -14.85 -14.33
CA LEU A 144 -3.37 -14.42 -13.81
C LEU A 144 -3.82 -13.07 -14.37
N SER A 145 -2.96 -12.37 -15.13
CA SER A 145 -3.31 -11.09 -15.74
C SER A 145 -4.28 -11.30 -16.93
N PHE A 146 -5.27 -10.41 -17.02
CA PHE A 146 -6.12 -10.28 -18.22
C PHE A 146 -5.36 -9.67 -19.39
N ASP A 147 -4.40 -8.80 -19.13
CA ASP A 147 -3.54 -8.20 -20.15
C ASP A 147 -2.40 -9.15 -20.52
N LYS A 148 -2.47 -9.71 -21.71
CA LYS A 148 -1.46 -10.64 -22.25
C LYS A 148 -0.13 -9.96 -22.60
N ASN A 149 -0.12 -8.63 -22.71
CA ASN A 149 1.07 -7.85 -23.02
C ASN A 149 1.78 -7.35 -21.73
N LEU A 150 1.19 -7.61 -20.57
CA LEU A 150 1.79 -7.23 -19.30
C LEU A 150 3.08 -8.02 -19.09
N LYS A 151 4.19 -7.29 -18.99
CA LYS A 151 5.47 -7.87 -18.55
C LYS A 151 5.54 -7.73 -17.04
N GLY A 152 5.86 -8.82 -16.35
CA GLY A 152 6.04 -8.79 -14.90
C GLY A 152 7.21 -7.90 -14.48
N ASP A 153 7.12 -7.29 -13.33
CA ASP A 153 8.17 -6.42 -12.76
C ASP A 153 9.30 -7.24 -12.11
N PHE A 154 9.04 -8.50 -11.80
CA PHE A 154 9.94 -9.33 -11.01
C PHE A 154 10.12 -10.73 -11.58
N ASN A 155 11.37 -11.25 -11.46
CA ASN A 155 11.66 -12.66 -11.65
C ASN A 155 11.85 -13.34 -10.29
N LEU A 156 11.22 -14.49 -10.11
CA LEU A 156 11.40 -15.32 -8.93
C LEU A 156 12.41 -16.45 -9.20
N LYS A 157 13.55 -16.45 -8.51
CA LYS A 157 14.51 -17.56 -8.55
C LYS A 157 14.81 -18.04 -7.14
N LYS A 158 14.44 -19.28 -6.80
CA LYS A 158 14.63 -19.87 -5.46
C LYS A 158 14.08 -18.99 -4.33
N ASN A 159 12.86 -18.45 -4.51
CA ASN A 159 12.20 -17.52 -3.59
C ASN A 159 12.93 -16.18 -3.35
N ILE A 160 13.92 -15.86 -4.18
CA ILE A 160 14.60 -14.58 -4.18
C ILE A 160 14.11 -13.77 -5.37
N ILE A 161 13.69 -12.54 -5.11
CA ILE A 161 13.22 -11.62 -6.15
C ILE A 161 14.43 -11.01 -6.85
N LYS A 162 14.45 -11.08 -8.18
CA LYS A 162 15.34 -10.28 -9.03
C LYS A 162 14.50 -9.27 -9.78
N ILE A 163 14.89 -8.01 -9.72
CA ILE A 163 14.24 -6.91 -10.44
C ILE A 163 14.69 -6.95 -11.89
N TRP A 164 13.76 -6.87 -12.84
CA TRP A 164 14.06 -6.90 -14.28
C TRP A 164 14.78 -5.66 -14.80
N GLN A 165 14.52 -4.52 -14.18
CA GLN A 165 15.21 -3.26 -14.44
C GLN A 165 15.95 -2.84 -13.18
N GLN A 166 17.18 -2.39 -13.32
CA GLN A 166 17.94 -1.78 -12.25
C GLN A 166 17.23 -0.46 -11.84
N VAL A 167 16.23 -0.56 -11.01
CA VAL A 167 15.85 0.56 -10.15
C VAL A 167 16.87 0.52 -9.03
N ASP A 168 17.73 1.50 -9.00
CA ASP A 168 18.77 1.62 -7.97
C ASP A 168 18.08 1.86 -6.62
N LEU A 169 17.84 0.79 -5.91
CA LEU A 169 17.30 0.81 -4.54
C LEU A 169 18.36 1.17 -3.50
N SER A 170 19.59 1.48 -3.92
CA SER A 170 20.70 1.81 -3.02
C SER A 170 20.42 3.06 -2.19
N HIS A 171 19.61 3.99 -2.71
CA HIS A 171 19.23 5.21 -1.97
C HIS A 171 18.09 5.01 -0.95
N ILE A 172 17.40 3.85 -0.96
CA ILE A 172 16.28 3.61 -0.04
C ILE A 172 16.74 2.88 1.24
N ILE A 173 17.94 2.29 1.23
CA ILE A 173 18.40 1.37 2.30
C ILE A 173 19.58 1.93 3.12
N SER A 174 20.25 3.00 2.68
CA SER A 174 21.57 3.38 3.23
C SER A 174 21.57 4.18 4.54
N ASP A 175 20.45 4.69 5.03
CA ASP A 175 20.47 5.65 6.15
C ASP A 175 19.93 5.15 7.50
N ARG A 176 19.85 3.83 7.70
CA ARG A 176 19.58 3.25 9.03
C ARG A 176 20.44 2.00 9.29
N LEU A 177 21.73 2.22 9.48
CA LEU A 177 22.62 1.35 10.25
C LEU A 177 23.16 2.15 11.43
#